data_564aacf966478537b4b44ef3c38ee8b4
#
_entry.id   564aacf966478537b4b44ef3c38ee8b4
#
_cell.length_a   1.000
_cell.length_b   1.000
_cell.length_c   1.000
_cell.angle_alpha   90.00
_cell.angle_beta   90.00
_cell.angle_gamma   90.00
#
_symmetry.space_group_name_H-M   'P 1'
#
loop_
_entity.id
_entity.type
_entity.pdbx_description
1 polymer ?
#
loop_
_entity_poly.entity_id
_entity_poly.type
_entity_poly.pdbx_seq_one_letter_code
_entity_poly.pdbx_strand_id
1 'polypeptide(L)'
;MSRLTRAGAVRGLPRLLAPLLAAALLVPLAACTPRPARPDRESTDDGRPRAGTVRVLASSELADMEPLLEEARKATGITVRPTWTGTLDAVGQLASGKADGAYDAVWLSSNDYLRLDPDAARRVTSQTPLMASPVALGVRPATVERLGWDPEQVTWAQVHRAVAAGKLTYGMTDPERSNSGFSALVSVASGLSGAQAALTDADVRAASPKLKEFFAGQRLTSGSSGWLASAYARRSTVDALINYESVLLSLNRDSSTGLTVIRPRDGVVTADYPLSTLATAAPSAKDAVRALTEHLRSPAVQRAMTGQTLRRPVVASARPAGPLSPEARRELPFPGSRSVADGLLSAYEHQLRRPSRTVYVLDTSGSMRGQRLQQLKSALTGLTGDFREREEVTLLPFGTSVKQVRTHTVDPADPKAGPAAIRADTAALTAEGDTAIYSSLAAAYDHLGPDTESAFTSIVLMTDGENTAGRSAADFTVFYRSLPPARQATPVFPIVFGDSDRSELDRIAALTGGRLFDGTKEQGPGSLDGAFEEIRGYQ
;
A
#
# COMPACT_ATOMS: atom_id res chain seq x y z
N MET A 1 -38.96 59.40 -14.68
CA MET A 1 -38.95 59.43 -16.15
C MET A 1 -38.78 58.00 -16.61
N SER A 2 -39.85 57.38 -16.93
CA SER A 2 -40.41 57.04 -18.26
C SER A 2 -39.64 55.90 -18.87
N ARG A 3 -40.13 54.82 -19.16
CA ARG A 3 -41.39 54.15 -19.57
C ARG A 3 -40.99 52.89 -20.31
N LEU A 4 -41.58 51.77 -19.95
CA LEU A 4 -42.66 51.07 -20.68
C LEU A 4 -42.15 50.31 -21.91
N THR A 5 -42.40 49.10 -22.11
CA THR A 5 -43.54 48.16 -22.24
C THR A 5 -43.28 47.29 -23.47
N ARG A 6 -43.61 46.09 -23.67
CA ARG A 6 -44.75 45.18 -23.64
C ARG A 6 -44.33 43.89 -24.32
N ALA A 7 -44.54 42.71 -23.86
CA ALA A 7 -45.76 41.91 -23.84
C ALA A 7 -46.26 41.37 -25.21
N GLY A 8 -46.56 40.11 -25.22
CA GLY A 8 -47.46 39.39 -26.15
C GLY A 8 -46.96 37.98 -26.43
N ALA A 9 -47.40 36.94 -25.83
CA ALA A 9 -48.70 36.23 -25.83
C ALA A 9 -48.92 35.40 -27.12
N VAL A 10 -48.88 34.10 -27.03
CA VAL A 10 -49.94 33.07 -26.84
C VAL A 10 -50.43 32.36 -28.14
N ARG A 11 -50.64 31.04 -28.01
CA ARG A 11 -51.49 30.08 -28.77
C ARG A 11 -50.78 29.31 -29.89
N GLY A 12 -51.00 28.01 -30.07
CA GLY A 12 -51.94 27.05 -29.54
C GLY A 12 -51.72 25.72 -30.27
N LEU A 13 -52.05 24.63 -29.61
CA LEU A 13 -52.22 23.29 -30.21
C LEU A 13 -53.43 23.29 -31.23
N PRO A 14 -53.45 22.28 -32.13
CA PRO A 14 -54.32 21.16 -31.81
C PRO A 14 -53.80 19.75 -32.20
N ARG A 15 -54.37 18.80 -31.50
CA ARG A 15 -54.41 17.35 -31.76
C ARG A 15 -55.17 17.05 -33.06
N LEU A 16 -54.79 15.90 -33.70
CA LEU A 16 -55.73 14.99 -34.40
C LEU A 16 -55.01 13.70 -34.82
N LEU A 17 -55.32 12.58 -34.16
CA LEU A 17 -56.04 11.39 -34.63
C LEU A 17 -55.39 10.51 -35.70
N ALA A 18 -55.17 9.25 -35.26
CA ALA A 18 -54.92 8.08 -36.09
C ALA A 18 -56.09 7.70 -37.01
N PRO A 19 -55.91 6.84 -38.03
CA PRO A 19 -56.51 5.52 -37.89
C PRO A 19 -55.61 4.31 -38.30
N LEU A 20 -55.97 3.18 -37.69
CA LEU A 20 -55.67 1.82 -38.06
C LEU A 20 -56.08 1.48 -39.48
N LEU A 21 -55.26 0.64 -40.16
CA LEU A 21 -55.82 -0.32 -41.16
C LEU A 21 -54.94 -1.57 -41.19
N ALA A 22 -55.60 -2.69 -40.97
CA ALA A 22 -55.06 -4.06 -41.09
C ALA A 22 -55.10 -4.49 -42.56
N ALA A 23 -54.10 -5.26 -43.01
CA ALA A 23 -54.22 -6.17 -44.14
C ALA A 23 -53.17 -7.26 -44.11
N ALA A 24 -53.61 -8.45 -43.78
CA ALA A 24 -53.55 -9.72 -44.52
C ALA A 24 -52.21 -10.33 -44.89
N LEU A 25 -52.04 -11.57 -44.35
CA LEU A 25 -51.11 -12.60 -44.70
C LEU A 25 -51.05 -12.92 -46.20
N LEU A 26 -49.83 -13.07 -46.73
CA LEU A 26 -49.53 -13.97 -47.87
C LEU A 26 -48.15 -14.59 -47.61
N VAL A 27 -48.17 -15.89 -47.36
CA VAL A 27 -46.98 -16.77 -47.30
C VAL A 27 -46.73 -17.29 -48.71
N PRO A 28 -45.53 -17.16 -49.27
CA PRO A 28 -45.08 -18.07 -50.32
C PRO A 28 -44.16 -19.13 -49.74
N LEU A 29 -44.54 -20.42 -49.87
CA LEU A 29 -43.66 -21.55 -49.84
C LEU A 29 -42.60 -21.37 -50.95
N ALA A 30 -41.34 -21.29 -50.60
CA ALA A 30 -40.22 -21.42 -51.53
C ALA A 30 -39.38 -22.62 -51.13
N ALA A 31 -39.24 -23.49 -52.10
CA ALA A 31 -38.61 -24.78 -52.05
C ALA A 31 -37.14 -24.74 -51.63
N CYS A 32 -36.74 -25.75 -50.84
CA CYS A 32 -35.33 -26.08 -50.54
C CYS A 32 -34.59 -26.48 -51.81
N THR A 33 -33.64 -25.63 -52.23
CA THR A 33 -32.51 -26.11 -53.06
C THR A 33 -31.25 -26.12 -52.20
N PRO A 34 -30.47 -27.22 -52.22
CA PRO A 34 -29.21 -27.28 -51.45
C PRO A 34 -28.17 -26.33 -52.09
N ARG A 35 -27.74 -25.36 -51.31
CA ARG A 35 -26.65 -24.44 -51.68
C ARG A 35 -25.33 -25.21 -51.54
N PRO A 36 -24.42 -25.19 -52.53
CA PRO A 36 -23.14 -25.86 -52.40
C PRO A 36 -22.37 -25.22 -51.24
N ALA A 37 -21.76 -26.07 -50.37
CA ALA A 37 -20.88 -25.68 -49.29
C ALA A 37 -19.75 -24.80 -49.87
N ARG A 38 -19.62 -23.58 -49.40
CA ARG A 38 -18.41 -22.79 -49.60
C ARG A 38 -17.29 -23.48 -48.83
N PRO A 39 -16.10 -23.66 -49.42
CA PRO A 39 -14.96 -24.15 -48.68
C PRO A 39 -14.69 -23.17 -47.52
N ASP A 40 -14.49 -23.74 -46.35
CA ASP A 40 -14.02 -23.02 -45.17
C ASP A 40 -12.79 -22.20 -45.59
N ARG A 41 -12.93 -20.88 -45.52
CA ARG A 41 -11.74 -20.03 -45.53
C ARG A 41 -11.00 -20.39 -44.25
N GLU A 42 -9.94 -21.11 -44.38
CA GLU A 42 -8.85 -21.12 -43.42
C GLU A 42 -8.59 -19.65 -43.06
N SER A 43 -8.97 -19.27 -41.85
CA SER A 43 -8.54 -17.99 -41.27
C SER A 43 -7.02 -18.09 -41.13
N THR A 44 -6.28 -17.51 -42.04
CA THR A 44 -4.90 -17.23 -41.82
C THR A 44 -4.85 -16.45 -40.52
N ASP A 45 -4.39 -17.09 -39.47
CA ASP A 45 -4.02 -16.46 -38.20
C ASP A 45 -2.92 -15.44 -38.54
N ASP A 46 -3.28 -14.18 -38.62
CA ASP A 46 -2.35 -13.09 -38.99
C ASP A 46 -1.40 -12.75 -37.84
N GLY A 47 -1.32 -13.64 -36.81
CA GLY A 47 -0.39 -13.48 -35.68
C GLY A 47 -0.68 -12.27 -34.80
N ARG A 48 -1.78 -11.55 -35.02
CA ARG A 48 -2.19 -10.43 -34.15
C ARG A 48 -2.96 -10.94 -32.95
N PRO A 49 -2.52 -10.61 -31.73
CA PRO A 49 -3.29 -10.94 -30.53
C PRO A 49 -4.71 -10.38 -30.65
N ARG A 50 -5.72 -11.22 -30.44
CA ARG A 50 -7.10 -10.76 -30.39
C ARG A 50 -7.23 -9.74 -29.26
N ALA A 51 -7.74 -8.55 -29.55
CA ALA A 51 -8.02 -7.51 -28.55
C ALA A 51 -8.82 -8.12 -27.38
N GLY A 52 -8.36 -7.89 -26.16
CA GLY A 52 -8.98 -8.47 -24.97
C GLY A 52 -8.70 -7.64 -23.73
N THR A 53 -9.47 -7.90 -22.67
CA THR A 53 -9.21 -7.35 -21.35
C THR A 53 -8.66 -8.44 -20.44
N VAL A 54 -7.55 -8.17 -19.74
CA VAL A 54 -6.95 -9.03 -18.73
C VAL A 54 -7.13 -8.37 -17.37
N ARG A 55 -7.85 -9.04 -16.46
CA ARG A 55 -8.04 -8.61 -15.08
C ARG A 55 -6.88 -9.15 -14.25
N VAL A 56 -6.12 -8.26 -13.61
CA VAL A 56 -4.88 -8.61 -12.93
C VAL A 56 -4.94 -8.22 -11.46
N LEU A 57 -4.76 -9.19 -10.57
CA LEU A 57 -4.49 -8.91 -9.16
C LEU A 57 -3.00 -8.55 -9.05
N ALA A 58 -2.70 -7.29 -8.72
CA ALA A 58 -1.36 -6.74 -8.88
C ALA A 58 -0.83 -6.06 -7.61
N SER A 59 0.47 -6.20 -7.36
CA SER A 59 1.14 -5.43 -6.31
C SER A 59 1.04 -3.93 -6.55
N SER A 60 0.68 -3.16 -5.52
CA SER A 60 0.45 -1.71 -5.60
C SER A 60 1.66 -0.91 -6.10
N GLU A 61 2.88 -1.40 -5.90
CA GLU A 61 4.09 -0.76 -6.41
C GLU A 61 4.24 -0.82 -7.94
N LEU A 62 3.43 -1.65 -8.62
CA LEU A 62 3.38 -1.72 -10.09
C LEU A 62 2.50 -0.63 -10.72
N ALA A 63 1.92 0.26 -9.94
CA ALA A 63 1.14 1.39 -10.46
C ALA A 63 2.00 2.31 -11.38
N ASP A 64 3.30 2.37 -11.16
CA ASP A 64 4.25 3.09 -12.03
C ASP A 64 4.40 2.48 -13.44
N MET A 65 3.85 1.27 -13.65
CA MET A 65 3.78 0.62 -14.96
C MET A 65 2.62 1.10 -15.84
N GLU A 66 1.66 1.86 -15.31
CA GLU A 66 0.46 2.28 -16.05
C GLU A 66 0.77 2.93 -17.42
N PRO A 67 1.76 3.84 -17.55
CA PRO A 67 2.11 4.41 -18.85
C PRO A 67 2.60 3.36 -19.85
N LEU A 68 3.39 2.38 -19.40
CA LEU A 68 3.88 1.28 -20.23
C LEU A 68 2.78 0.29 -20.61
N LEU A 69 1.80 0.07 -19.73
CA LEU A 69 0.62 -0.73 -20.02
C LEU A 69 -0.29 -0.06 -21.06
N GLU A 70 -0.37 1.27 -21.05
CA GLU A 70 -1.09 2.01 -22.09
C GLU A 70 -0.38 1.90 -23.46
N GLU A 71 0.96 1.96 -23.49
CA GLU A 71 1.73 1.71 -24.71
C GLU A 71 1.57 0.24 -25.19
N ALA A 72 1.58 -0.71 -24.26
CA ALA A 72 1.32 -2.12 -24.58
C ALA A 72 -0.10 -2.31 -25.15
N ARG A 73 -1.11 -1.61 -24.62
CA ARG A 73 -2.47 -1.61 -25.16
C ARG A 73 -2.53 -1.13 -26.60
N LYS A 74 -1.82 -0.03 -26.92
CA LYS A 74 -1.73 0.49 -28.29
C LYS A 74 -1.06 -0.50 -29.24
N ALA A 75 -0.03 -1.19 -28.78
CA ALA A 75 0.74 -2.13 -29.60
C ALA A 75 0.05 -3.49 -29.79
N THR A 76 -0.65 -4.00 -28.77
CA THR A 76 -1.20 -5.37 -28.75
C THR A 76 -2.72 -5.42 -28.81
N GLY A 77 -3.42 -4.32 -28.56
CA GLY A 77 -4.87 -4.30 -28.38
C GLY A 77 -5.35 -4.88 -27.04
N ILE A 78 -4.43 -5.28 -26.13
CA ILE A 78 -4.75 -5.89 -24.84
C ILE A 78 -4.87 -4.81 -23.78
N THR A 79 -6.02 -4.72 -23.11
CA THR A 79 -6.25 -3.82 -21.98
C THR A 79 -5.99 -4.56 -20.66
N VAL A 80 -5.07 -4.06 -19.85
CA VAL A 80 -4.82 -4.56 -18.49
C VAL A 80 -5.69 -3.77 -17.52
N ARG A 81 -6.43 -4.49 -16.65
CA ARG A 81 -7.22 -3.89 -15.55
C ARG A 81 -6.66 -4.40 -14.23
N PRO A 82 -5.76 -3.63 -13.59
CA PRO A 82 -5.19 -4.01 -12.31
C PRO A 82 -6.17 -3.76 -11.16
N THR A 83 -6.13 -4.65 -10.17
CA THR A 83 -6.64 -4.43 -8.81
C THR A 83 -5.42 -4.46 -7.90
N TRP A 84 -5.13 -3.32 -7.30
CA TRP A 84 -3.94 -3.14 -6.47
C TRP A 84 -4.12 -3.74 -5.08
N THR A 85 -3.13 -4.49 -4.60
CA THR A 85 -3.13 -5.12 -3.27
C THR A 85 -1.70 -5.37 -2.77
N GLY A 86 -1.54 -5.78 -1.52
CA GLY A 86 -0.30 -6.30 -0.98
C GLY A 86 0.01 -7.71 -1.52
N THR A 87 1.28 -8.08 -1.59
CA THR A 87 1.67 -9.42 -2.08
C THR A 87 1.15 -10.54 -1.19
N LEU A 88 1.24 -10.39 0.14
CA LEU A 88 0.76 -11.41 1.08
C LEU A 88 -0.77 -11.56 1.02
N ASP A 89 -1.50 -10.44 0.92
CA ASP A 89 -2.95 -10.42 0.75
C ASP A 89 -3.38 -11.11 -0.55
N ALA A 90 -2.65 -10.85 -1.65
CA ALA A 90 -2.90 -11.52 -2.92
C ALA A 90 -2.72 -13.05 -2.80
N VAL A 91 -1.67 -13.49 -2.09
CA VAL A 91 -1.44 -14.93 -1.82
C VAL A 91 -2.58 -15.52 -0.99
N GLY A 92 -3.08 -14.81 0.02
CA GLY A 92 -4.24 -15.21 0.81
C GLY A 92 -5.52 -15.33 -0.03
N GLN A 93 -5.76 -14.40 -0.96
CA GLN A 93 -6.89 -14.47 -1.91
C GLN A 93 -6.75 -15.67 -2.86
N LEU A 94 -5.54 -15.94 -3.34
CA LEU A 94 -5.26 -17.14 -4.15
C LEU A 94 -5.51 -18.41 -3.33
N ALA A 95 -4.91 -18.56 -2.16
CA ALA A 95 -5.04 -19.74 -1.32
C ALA A 95 -6.51 -20.06 -0.98
N SER A 96 -7.30 -19.04 -0.63
CA SER A 96 -8.72 -19.18 -0.31
C SER A 96 -9.64 -19.37 -1.51
N GLY A 97 -9.16 -19.21 -2.74
CA GLY A 97 -9.97 -19.27 -3.96
C GLY A 97 -10.78 -18.03 -4.30
N LYS A 98 -10.65 -16.95 -3.54
CA LYS A 98 -11.34 -15.68 -3.82
C LYS A 98 -10.92 -15.04 -5.14
N ALA A 99 -9.72 -15.35 -5.63
CA ALA A 99 -9.23 -14.89 -6.92
C ALA A 99 -9.85 -15.61 -8.12
N ASP A 100 -10.42 -16.82 -7.93
CA ASP A 100 -10.93 -17.65 -8.99
C ASP A 100 -12.12 -16.99 -9.72
N GLY A 101 -12.03 -16.86 -11.03
CA GLY A 101 -13.04 -16.21 -11.86
C GLY A 101 -13.12 -14.69 -11.70
N ALA A 102 -12.52 -14.10 -10.65
CA ALA A 102 -12.42 -12.66 -10.48
C ALA A 102 -11.27 -12.08 -11.32
N TYR A 103 -10.16 -12.80 -11.41
CA TYR A 103 -8.95 -12.38 -12.12
C TYR A 103 -8.53 -13.42 -13.15
N ASP A 104 -7.74 -13.00 -14.12
CA ASP A 104 -7.16 -13.81 -15.19
C ASP A 104 -5.67 -14.06 -14.97
N ALA A 105 -5.01 -13.13 -14.28
CA ALA A 105 -3.59 -13.21 -13.94
C ALA A 105 -3.33 -12.58 -12.56
N VAL A 106 -2.16 -12.90 -12.00
CA VAL A 106 -1.59 -12.24 -10.84
C VAL A 106 -0.20 -11.70 -11.20
N TRP A 107 0.11 -10.47 -10.75
CA TRP A 107 1.40 -9.83 -11.00
C TRP A 107 1.94 -9.25 -9.70
N LEU A 108 2.73 -10.05 -9.01
CA LEU A 108 3.31 -9.70 -7.71
C LEU A 108 4.72 -9.13 -7.86
N SER A 109 5.24 -8.53 -6.79
CA SER A 109 6.65 -8.14 -6.72
C SER A 109 7.57 -9.36 -6.72
N SER A 110 7.16 -10.43 -6.01
CA SER A 110 7.80 -11.75 -6.04
C SER A 110 6.75 -12.83 -5.80
N ASN A 111 7.00 -14.03 -6.36
CA ASN A 111 6.21 -15.23 -6.10
C ASN A 111 6.86 -16.14 -5.03
N ASP A 112 7.92 -15.71 -4.35
CA ASP A 112 8.60 -16.57 -3.39
C ASP A 112 7.68 -17.01 -2.25
N TYR A 113 6.91 -16.07 -1.66
CA TYR A 113 5.93 -16.40 -0.63
C TYR A 113 4.76 -17.22 -1.18
N LEU A 114 4.31 -16.92 -2.41
CA LEU A 114 3.28 -17.70 -3.09
C LEU A 114 3.70 -19.18 -3.25
N ARG A 115 4.96 -19.44 -3.61
CA ARG A 115 5.51 -20.80 -3.79
C ARG A 115 5.54 -21.60 -2.49
N LEU A 116 5.59 -20.93 -1.34
CA LEU A 116 5.53 -21.60 -0.03
C LEU A 116 4.12 -22.04 0.37
N ASP A 117 3.08 -21.55 -0.31
CA ASP A 117 1.69 -21.93 -0.08
C ASP A 117 1.21 -22.88 -1.17
N PRO A 118 1.01 -24.19 -0.86
CA PRO A 118 0.58 -25.17 -1.88
C PRO A 118 -0.78 -24.84 -2.51
N ASP A 119 -1.68 -24.20 -1.74
CA ASP A 119 -3.02 -23.87 -2.20
C ASP A 119 -3.00 -22.68 -3.17
N ALA A 120 -2.16 -21.68 -2.92
CA ALA A 120 -1.92 -20.59 -3.84
C ALA A 120 -1.11 -21.05 -5.07
N ALA A 121 -0.04 -21.84 -4.87
CA ALA A 121 0.87 -22.27 -5.92
C ALA A 121 0.15 -23.06 -7.03
N ARG A 122 -0.78 -23.97 -6.70
CA ARG A 122 -1.54 -24.76 -7.69
C ARG A 122 -2.53 -23.95 -8.52
N ARG A 123 -2.83 -22.71 -8.13
CA ARG A 123 -3.72 -21.81 -8.88
C ARG A 123 -3.02 -21.06 -10.00
N VAL A 124 -1.71 -21.18 -10.09
CA VAL A 124 -0.88 -20.51 -11.08
C VAL A 124 -0.33 -21.52 -12.08
N THR A 125 -0.52 -21.29 -13.38
CA THR A 125 -0.08 -22.20 -14.44
C THR A 125 1.20 -21.78 -15.13
N SER A 126 1.53 -20.48 -15.11
CA SER A 126 2.77 -19.95 -15.64
C SER A 126 3.26 -18.79 -14.78
N GLN A 127 4.56 -18.60 -14.71
CA GLN A 127 5.20 -17.52 -13.98
C GLN A 127 6.36 -17.01 -14.83
N THR A 128 6.29 -15.76 -15.28
CA THR A 128 7.32 -15.19 -16.14
C THR A 128 7.85 -13.88 -15.55
N PRO A 129 9.10 -13.86 -15.08
CA PRO A 129 9.76 -12.62 -14.62
C PRO A 129 9.80 -11.57 -15.73
N LEU A 130 9.44 -10.32 -15.39
CA LEU A 130 9.39 -9.21 -16.33
C LEU A 130 10.45 -8.14 -16.05
N MET A 131 10.90 -8.00 -14.81
CA MET A 131 11.91 -7.05 -14.37
C MET A 131 12.46 -7.50 -13.02
N ALA A 132 13.52 -6.88 -12.53
CA ALA A 132 14.07 -7.22 -11.22
C ALA A 132 14.47 -5.97 -10.42
N SER A 133 14.35 -6.05 -9.10
CA SER A 133 14.84 -5.02 -8.18
C SER A 133 15.24 -5.67 -6.86
N PRO A 134 16.54 -5.65 -6.50
CA PRO A 134 17.00 -6.16 -5.22
C PRO A 134 16.61 -5.22 -4.07
N VAL A 135 16.50 -5.76 -2.86
CA VAL A 135 16.49 -4.98 -1.62
C VAL A 135 17.85 -4.28 -1.47
N ALA A 136 17.80 -3.00 -1.14
CA ALA A 136 18.98 -2.15 -0.97
C ALA A 136 18.79 -1.15 0.18
N LEU A 137 19.87 -0.51 0.60
CA LEU A 137 19.85 0.62 1.52
C LEU A 137 20.11 1.91 0.75
N GLY A 138 19.24 2.90 0.90
CA GLY A 138 19.53 4.29 0.51
C GLY A 138 20.01 5.05 1.73
N VAL A 139 21.28 5.41 1.81
CA VAL A 139 21.91 6.04 2.97
C VAL A 139 22.27 7.48 2.66
N ARG A 140 22.02 8.41 3.60
CA ARG A 140 22.47 9.79 3.43
C ARG A 140 23.99 9.87 3.24
N PRO A 141 24.52 10.66 2.29
CA PRO A 141 25.96 10.75 2.03
C PRO A 141 26.77 11.10 3.29
N ALA A 142 26.30 12.06 4.08
CA ALA A 142 26.94 12.43 5.33
C ALA A 142 27.01 11.28 6.36
N THR A 143 26.02 10.36 6.33
CA THR A 143 26.02 9.16 7.18
C THR A 143 27.03 8.12 6.66
N VAL A 144 27.12 7.94 5.34
CA VAL A 144 28.14 7.07 4.71
C VAL A 144 29.54 7.54 5.10
N GLU A 145 29.81 8.83 4.99
CA GLU A 145 31.08 9.44 5.38
C GLU A 145 31.36 9.28 6.88
N ARG A 146 30.39 9.59 7.73
CA ARG A 146 30.50 9.46 9.20
C ARG A 146 30.79 8.03 9.66
N LEU A 147 30.24 7.03 8.95
CA LEU A 147 30.45 5.61 9.22
C LEU A 147 31.73 5.06 8.57
N GLY A 148 32.38 5.84 7.69
CA GLY A 148 33.57 5.41 6.95
C GLY A 148 33.28 4.23 6.01
N TRP A 149 32.09 4.19 5.41
CA TRP A 149 31.68 3.08 4.56
C TRP A 149 32.16 3.24 3.12
N ASP A 150 32.73 2.16 2.58
CA ASP A 150 32.79 1.94 1.14
C ASP A 150 31.47 1.29 0.71
N PRO A 151 30.62 1.97 -0.10
CA PRO A 151 29.31 1.48 -0.48
C PRO A 151 29.30 0.09 -1.13
N GLU A 152 30.37 -0.28 -1.83
CA GLU A 152 30.48 -1.59 -2.48
C GLU A 152 30.88 -2.73 -1.53
N GLN A 153 31.34 -2.42 -0.33
CA GLN A 153 31.84 -3.38 0.66
C GLN A 153 30.90 -3.57 1.87
N VAL A 154 29.83 -2.77 1.98
CA VAL A 154 28.90 -2.86 3.12
C VAL A 154 28.19 -4.20 3.14
N THR A 155 28.10 -4.80 4.32
CA THR A 155 27.39 -6.06 4.60
C THR A 155 26.25 -5.84 5.58
N TRP A 156 25.26 -6.74 5.63
CA TRP A 156 24.19 -6.70 6.64
C TRP A 156 24.73 -6.69 8.07
N ALA A 157 25.82 -7.41 8.31
CA ALA A 157 26.51 -7.40 9.60
C ALA A 157 27.12 -6.03 9.96
N GLN A 158 27.60 -5.25 8.97
CA GLN A 158 28.07 -3.88 9.21
C GLN A 158 26.90 -2.94 9.48
N VAL A 159 25.80 -3.08 8.74
CA VAL A 159 24.56 -2.32 8.98
C VAL A 159 24.05 -2.58 10.40
N HIS A 160 23.94 -3.87 10.80
CA HIS A 160 23.55 -4.26 12.15
C HIS A 160 24.43 -3.60 13.22
N ARG A 161 25.77 -3.67 13.09
CA ARG A 161 26.70 -3.04 14.06
C ARG A 161 26.49 -1.52 14.17
N ALA A 162 26.22 -0.84 13.05
CA ALA A 162 25.96 0.60 13.07
C ALA A 162 24.64 0.92 13.78
N VAL A 163 23.60 0.12 13.55
CA VAL A 163 22.30 0.25 14.22
C VAL A 163 22.41 -0.05 15.71
N ALA A 164 23.02 -1.17 16.11
CA ALA A 164 23.19 -1.57 17.50
C ALA A 164 24.01 -0.55 18.31
N ALA A 165 24.95 0.13 17.65
CA ALA A 165 25.73 1.23 18.25
C ALA A 165 24.99 2.57 18.29
N GLY A 166 23.72 2.65 17.86
CA GLY A 166 22.94 3.88 17.78
C GLY A 166 23.45 4.90 16.74
N LYS A 167 24.31 4.46 15.80
CA LYS A 167 24.92 5.31 14.78
C LYS A 167 24.15 5.35 13.46
N LEU A 168 23.13 4.52 13.33
CA LEU A 168 22.28 4.44 12.13
C LEU A 168 20.83 4.21 12.52
N THR A 169 19.96 5.07 12.05
CA THR A 169 18.50 4.91 12.09
C THR A 169 17.98 4.73 10.68
N TYR A 170 16.88 3.99 10.51
CA TYR A 170 16.35 3.75 9.18
C TYR A 170 14.82 3.64 9.13
N GLY A 171 14.29 3.80 7.92
CA GLY A 171 12.91 3.49 7.57
C GLY A 171 12.83 2.21 6.75
N MET A 172 11.78 1.43 6.98
CA MET A 172 11.46 0.21 6.25
C MET A 172 9.94 0.02 6.22
N THR A 173 9.40 -0.54 5.14
CA THR A 173 7.98 -0.88 5.11
C THR A 173 7.65 -2.03 6.06
N ASP A 174 6.39 -2.09 6.48
CA ASP A 174 5.87 -3.18 7.29
C ASP A 174 5.92 -4.50 6.49
N PRO A 175 6.59 -5.55 6.99
CA PRO A 175 6.73 -6.84 6.30
C PRO A 175 5.41 -7.57 6.03
N GLU A 176 4.38 -7.38 6.85
CA GLU A 176 3.08 -8.02 6.64
C GLU A 176 2.28 -7.34 5.53
N ARG A 177 2.52 -6.05 5.32
CA ARG A 177 1.74 -5.21 4.39
C ARG A 177 2.42 -4.95 3.06
N SER A 178 3.76 -5.05 3.02
CA SER A 178 4.54 -4.72 1.82
C SER A 178 5.62 -5.75 1.54
N ASN A 179 5.67 -6.22 0.29
CA ASN A 179 6.68 -7.17 -0.12
C ASN A 179 8.13 -6.64 0.02
N SER A 180 8.35 -5.33 -0.12
CA SER A 180 9.69 -4.76 0.13
C SER A 180 10.12 -4.90 1.59
N GLY A 181 9.16 -4.76 2.54
CA GLY A 181 9.40 -5.02 3.95
C GLY A 181 9.65 -6.50 4.23
N PHE A 182 8.84 -7.38 3.65
CA PHE A 182 9.04 -8.83 3.79
C PHE A 182 10.38 -9.28 3.20
N SER A 183 10.71 -8.84 2.00
CA SER A 183 12.01 -9.12 1.38
C SER A 183 13.18 -8.56 2.18
N ALA A 184 13.02 -7.37 2.80
CA ALA A 184 14.01 -6.79 3.69
C ALA A 184 14.18 -7.60 4.98
N LEU A 185 13.07 -8.01 5.62
CA LEU A 185 13.09 -8.88 6.80
C LEU A 185 13.83 -10.19 6.51
N VAL A 186 13.53 -10.85 5.39
CA VAL A 186 14.22 -12.07 4.93
C VAL A 186 15.71 -11.79 4.66
N SER A 187 16.03 -10.68 3.97
CA SER A 187 17.41 -10.29 3.67
C SER A 187 18.25 -10.12 4.95
N VAL A 188 17.70 -9.41 5.94
CA VAL A 188 18.38 -9.18 7.22
C VAL A 188 18.51 -10.49 8.01
N ALA A 189 17.45 -11.31 8.09
CA ALA A 189 17.47 -12.58 8.78
C ALA A 189 18.50 -13.53 8.16
N SER A 190 18.52 -13.68 6.84
CA SER A 190 19.49 -14.53 6.14
C SER A 190 20.92 -14.00 6.23
N GLY A 191 21.11 -12.68 6.10
CA GLY A 191 22.43 -12.05 6.21
C GLY A 191 23.04 -12.15 7.62
N LEU A 192 22.22 -12.04 8.67
CA LEU A 192 22.68 -12.07 10.07
C LEU A 192 22.77 -13.50 10.64
N SER A 193 22.00 -14.46 10.12
CA SER A 193 22.14 -15.88 10.49
C SER A 193 23.36 -16.52 9.86
N GLY A 194 23.82 -16.03 8.71
CA GLY A 194 24.87 -16.64 7.91
C GLY A 194 24.42 -17.90 7.18
N ALA A 195 23.11 -18.11 7.00
CA ALA A 195 22.55 -19.25 6.30
C ALA A 195 23.10 -19.36 4.87
N GLN A 196 23.46 -20.57 4.45
CA GLN A 196 23.99 -20.87 3.12
C GLN A 196 22.97 -21.64 2.25
N ALA A 197 21.92 -22.17 2.87
CA ALA A 197 20.78 -22.87 2.26
C ALA A 197 19.48 -22.20 2.72
N ALA A 198 18.34 -22.75 2.34
CA ALA A 198 17.03 -22.23 2.75
C ALA A 198 16.97 -21.98 4.26
N LEU A 199 16.46 -20.79 4.63
CA LEU A 199 16.38 -20.35 6.01
C LEU A 199 15.47 -21.29 6.82
N THR A 200 15.93 -21.71 7.99
CA THR A 200 15.23 -22.60 8.91
C THR A 200 14.81 -21.89 10.20
N ASP A 201 13.90 -22.50 10.97
CA ASP A 201 13.54 -22.00 12.31
C ASP A 201 14.75 -21.91 13.26
N ALA A 202 15.72 -22.80 13.11
CA ALA A 202 16.95 -22.77 13.90
C ALA A 202 17.80 -21.54 13.58
N ASP A 203 17.90 -21.20 12.28
CA ASP A 203 18.63 -20.01 11.82
C ASP A 203 17.95 -18.73 12.32
N VAL A 204 16.62 -18.66 12.24
CA VAL A 204 15.83 -17.51 12.74
C VAL A 204 16.03 -17.34 14.25
N ARG A 205 15.90 -18.43 15.03
CA ARG A 205 16.15 -18.38 16.49
C ARG A 205 17.57 -17.94 16.83
N ALA A 206 18.57 -18.45 16.13
CA ALA A 206 19.97 -18.07 16.35
C ALA A 206 20.24 -16.59 16.02
N ALA A 207 19.57 -16.05 14.99
CA ALA A 207 19.69 -14.65 14.60
C ALA A 207 18.83 -13.70 15.46
N SER A 208 17.83 -14.19 16.20
CA SER A 208 16.83 -13.37 16.91
C SER A 208 17.42 -12.26 17.78
N PRO A 209 18.49 -12.45 18.58
CA PRO A 209 19.08 -11.33 19.35
C PRO A 209 19.58 -10.20 18.46
N LYS A 210 20.29 -10.53 17.36
CA LYS A 210 20.77 -9.54 16.39
C LYS A 210 19.64 -8.86 15.64
N LEU A 211 18.58 -9.62 15.30
CA LEU A 211 17.38 -9.08 14.66
C LEU A 211 16.68 -8.06 15.58
N LYS A 212 16.57 -8.35 16.88
CA LYS A 212 16.00 -7.42 17.85
C LYS A 212 16.78 -6.12 17.95
N GLU A 213 18.13 -6.21 18.01
CA GLU A 213 19.00 -5.03 17.98
C GLU A 213 18.84 -4.25 16.66
N PHE A 214 18.78 -4.95 15.52
CA PHE A 214 18.61 -4.35 14.21
C PHE A 214 17.27 -3.57 14.12
N PHE A 215 16.14 -4.21 14.45
CA PHE A 215 14.82 -3.58 14.35
C PHE A 215 14.58 -2.49 15.41
N ALA A 216 15.36 -2.42 16.47
CA ALA A 216 15.36 -1.28 17.38
C ALA A 216 15.75 0.05 16.70
N GLY A 217 16.51 0.00 15.60
CA GLY A 217 16.88 1.19 14.81
C GLY A 217 15.86 1.61 13.76
N GLN A 218 14.82 0.85 13.52
CA GLN A 218 13.72 1.24 12.63
C GLN A 218 12.89 2.34 13.28
N ARG A 219 12.90 3.55 12.70
CA ARG A 219 12.24 4.76 13.24
C ARG A 219 11.11 5.27 12.35
N LEU A 220 11.03 4.78 11.12
CA LEU A 220 9.99 5.11 10.16
C LEU A 220 9.46 3.81 9.57
N THR A 221 8.13 3.66 9.55
CA THR A 221 7.46 2.53 8.92
C THR A 221 6.32 3.01 8.01
N SER A 222 5.89 2.15 7.11
CA SER A 222 4.79 2.40 6.19
C SER A 222 4.27 1.10 5.59
N GLY A 223 2.99 1.04 5.29
CA GLY A 223 2.38 -0.07 4.57
C GLY A 223 2.73 -0.13 3.07
N SER A 224 3.43 0.88 2.50
CA SER A 224 3.80 0.87 1.09
C SER A 224 5.15 1.55 0.81
N SER A 225 5.89 1.01 -0.18
CA SER A 225 7.20 1.50 -0.61
C SER A 225 7.17 2.95 -1.09
N GLY A 226 6.17 3.32 -1.88
CA GLY A 226 6.05 4.67 -2.45
C GLY A 226 5.75 5.72 -1.38
N TRP A 227 4.90 5.40 -0.41
CA TRP A 227 4.63 6.34 0.69
C TRP A 227 5.83 6.49 1.62
N LEU A 228 6.54 5.40 1.94
CA LEU A 228 7.78 5.46 2.73
C LEU A 228 8.79 6.42 2.08
N ALA A 229 9.00 6.31 0.78
CA ALA A 229 9.86 7.19 0.00
C ALA A 229 9.36 8.65 0.07
N SER A 230 8.06 8.88 -0.12
CA SER A 230 7.45 10.21 -0.06
C SER A 230 7.53 10.84 1.33
N ALA A 231 7.32 10.06 2.40
CA ALA A 231 7.45 10.54 3.77
C ALA A 231 8.89 10.95 4.08
N TYR A 232 9.85 10.14 3.64
CA TYR A 232 11.27 10.45 3.78
C TYR A 232 11.67 11.72 3.02
N ALA A 233 11.22 11.87 1.76
CA ALA A 233 11.51 13.06 0.94
C ALA A 233 11.03 14.36 1.62
N ARG A 234 9.87 14.30 2.28
CA ARG A 234 9.33 15.48 2.98
C ARG A 234 10.07 15.85 4.27
N ARG A 235 10.59 14.88 5.01
CA ARG A 235 11.08 15.15 6.38
C ARG A 235 12.48 14.60 6.69
N SER A 236 12.98 13.61 5.96
CA SER A 236 14.31 13.02 6.15
C SER A 236 14.65 12.73 7.63
N THR A 237 13.71 12.13 8.38
CA THR A 237 13.81 11.94 9.84
C THR A 237 14.77 10.84 10.25
N VAL A 238 15.24 10.02 9.31
CA VAL A 238 16.13 8.88 9.52
C VAL A 238 17.37 8.97 8.64
N ASP A 239 18.43 8.23 8.98
CA ASP A 239 19.70 8.22 8.25
C ASP A 239 19.61 7.43 6.93
N ALA A 240 18.75 6.43 6.86
CA ALA A 240 18.66 5.52 5.72
C ALA A 240 17.23 5.03 5.46
N LEU A 241 17.01 4.49 4.27
CA LEU A 241 15.84 3.69 3.92
C LEU A 241 16.26 2.29 3.48
N ILE A 242 15.52 1.26 3.89
CA ILE A 242 15.59 -0.07 3.31
C ILE A 242 14.38 -0.24 2.40
N ASN A 243 14.63 -0.42 1.10
CA ASN A 243 13.60 -0.58 0.09
C ASN A 243 14.20 -1.25 -1.15
N TYR A 244 13.40 -1.45 -2.19
CA TYR A 244 13.92 -1.87 -3.48
C TYR A 244 14.85 -0.82 -4.10
N GLU A 245 15.91 -1.27 -4.75
CA GLU A 245 16.87 -0.42 -5.47
C GLU A 245 16.16 0.58 -6.39
N SER A 246 15.17 0.12 -7.16
CA SER A 246 14.39 0.97 -8.08
C SER A 246 13.67 2.12 -7.37
N VAL A 247 13.09 1.88 -6.20
CA VAL A 247 12.39 2.90 -5.41
C VAL A 247 13.38 3.95 -4.89
N LEU A 248 14.53 3.52 -4.39
CA LEU A 248 15.58 4.42 -3.90
C LEU A 248 16.18 5.28 -5.02
N LEU A 249 16.42 4.69 -6.19
CA LEU A 249 16.90 5.40 -7.36
C LEU A 249 15.85 6.37 -7.92
N SER A 250 14.59 5.98 -7.95
CA SER A 250 13.48 6.87 -8.34
C SER A 250 13.35 8.04 -7.36
N LEU A 251 13.48 7.78 -6.05
CA LEU A 251 13.49 8.84 -5.03
C LEU A 251 14.61 9.85 -5.27
N ASN A 252 15.80 9.39 -5.64
CA ASN A 252 16.92 10.28 -6.00
C ASN A 252 16.66 11.07 -7.28
N ARG A 253 16.02 10.47 -8.28
CA ARG A 253 15.66 11.12 -9.55
C ARG A 253 14.59 12.20 -9.37
N ASP A 254 13.56 11.88 -8.57
CA ASP A 254 12.33 12.66 -8.46
C ASP A 254 12.39 13.69 -7.30
N SER A 255 13.42 13.58 -6.45
CA SER A 255 13.65 14.48 -5.32
C SER A 255 15.15 14.76 -5.13
N SER A 256 15.47 15.78 -4.34
CA SER A 256 16.87 16.17 -4.05
C SER A 256 17.50 15.37 -2.90
N THR A 257 17.04 14.15 -2.62
CA THR A 257 17.52 13.37 -1.46
C THR A 257 18.96 12.89 -1.59
N GLY A 258 19.42 12.57 -2.80
CA GLY A 258 20.81 12.21 -3.10
C GLY A 258 21.33 11.02 -2.30
N LEU A 259 20.47 10.03 -1.99
CA LEU A 259 20.87 8.86 -1.23
C LEU A 259 21.94 8.04 -1.94
N THR A 260 22.98 7.61 -1.23
CA THR A 260 23.89 6.57 -1.69
C THR A 260 23.18 5.23 -1.62
N VAL A 261 22.92 4.61 -2.77
CA VAL A 261 22.23 3.31 -2.84
C VAL A 261 23.24 2.18 -2.71
N ILE A 262 23.13 1.41 -1.63
CA ILE A 262 24.03 0.33 -1.24
C ILE A 262 23.28 -1.00 -1.36
N ARG A 263 23.82 -1.90 -2.18
CA ARG A 263 23.39 -3.30 -2.24
C ARG A 263 24.37 -4.14 -1.39
N PRO A 264 23.94 -4.70 -0.24
CA PRO A 264 24.85 -5.41 0.66
C PRO A 264 25.66 -6.48 -0.07
N ARG A 265 26.97 -6.48 0.19
CA ARG A 265 27.93 -7.36 -0.50
C ARG A 265 27.71 -8.84 -0.19
N ASP A 266 27.25 -9.14 1.01
CA ASP A 266 26.95 -10.51 1.47
C ASP A 266 25.67 -11.08 0.86
N GLY A 267 24.87 -10.26 0.18
CA GLY A 267 23.74 -10.68 -0.63
C GLY A 267 22.47 -9.88 -0.43
N VAL A 268 21.51 -10.14 -1.31
CA VAL A 268 20.22 -9.46 -1.37
C VAL A 268 19.09 -10.47 -1.59
N VAL A 269 17.84 -10.07 -1.34
CA VAL A 269 16.65 -10.73 -1.87
C VAL A 269 16.11 -9.87 -3.00
N THR A 270 15.88 -10.46 -4.16
CA THR A 270 15.49 -9.73 -5.37
C THR A 270 14.03 -9.99 -5.73
N ALA A 271 13.23 -8.94 -5.86
CA ALA A 271 11.92 -9.01 -6.50
C ALA A 271 12.10 -9.18 -8.01
N ASP A 272 11.40 -10.17 -8.60
CA ASP A 272 11.48 -10.52 -10.02
C ASP A 272 10.22 -10.19 -10.83
N TYR A 273 9.20 -9.65 -10.18
CA TYR A 273 7.93 -9.15 -10.74
C TYR A 273 7.31 -10.11 -11.77
N PRO A 274 7.00 -11.33 -11.40
CA PRO A 274 6.50 -12.33 -12.33
C PRO A 274 5.03 -12.09 -12.69
N LEU A 275 4.74 -11.91 -13.98
CA LEU A 275 3.37 -11.99 -14.48
C LEU A 275 2.98 -13.47 -14.59
N SER A 276 1.92 -13.84 -13.88
CA SER A 276 1.53 -15.22 -13.65
C SER A 276 0.09 -15.45 -14.08
N THR A 277 -0.15 -16.48 -14.91
CA THR A 277 -1.48 -16.81 -15.41
C THR A 277 -2.24 -17.68 -14.41
N LEU A 278 -3.49 -17.36 -14.11
CA LEU A 278 -4.33 -18.19 -13.24
C LEU A 278 -4.86 -19.43 -13.96
N ALA A 279 -4.94 -20.54 -13.21
CA ALA A 279 -5.45 -21.82 -13.73
C ALA A 279 -6.89 -21.71 -14.24
N THR A 280 -7.71 -20.90 -13.54
CA THR A 280 -9.14 -20.69 -13.81
C THR A 280 -9.41 -19.66 -14.92
N ALA A 281 -8.38 -18.98 -15.45
CA ALA A 281 -8.54 -18.03 -16.54
C ALA A 281 -9.04 -18.72 -17.82
N ALA A 282 -9.93 -18.05 -18.54
CA ALA A 282 -10.44 -18.54 -19.83
C ALA A 282 -9.30 -18.68 -20.86
N PRO A 283 -9.40 -19.61 -21.85
CA PRO A 283 -8.38 -19.80 -22.87
C PRO A 283 -7.96 -18.50 -23.57
N SER A 284 -8.91 -17.66 -23.96
CA SER A 284 -8.63 -16.37 -24.60
C SER A 284 -7.87 -15.40 -23.67
N ALA A 285 -8.14 -15.41 -22.37
CA ALA A 285 -7.41 -14.61 -21.40
C ALA A 285 -5.98 -15.14 -21.20
N LYS A 286 -5.79 -16.46 -21.19
CA LYS A 286 -4.44 -17.09 -21.15
C LYS A 286 -3.60 -16.69 -22.36
N ASP A 287 -4.21 -16.70 -23.56
CA ASP A 287 -3.53 -16.24 -24.79
C ASP A 287 -3.18 -14.75 -24.73
N ALA A 288 -4.08 -13.92 -24.19
CA ALA A 288 -3.81 -12.49 -23.99
C ALA A 288 -2.67 -12.26 -22.99
N VAL A 289 -2.66 -12.97 -21.85
CA VAL A 289 -1.56 -12.89 -20.86
C VAL A 289 -0.23 -13.30 -21.49
N ARG A 290 -0.21 -14.38 -22.31
CA ARG A 290 0.99 -14.83 -23.02
C ARG A 290 1.49 -13.75 -23.99
N ALA A 291 0.62 -13.20 -24.83
CA ALA A 291 0.98 -12.17 -25.81
C ALA A 291 1.45 -10.87 -25.11
N LEU A 292 0.80 -10.45 -24.02
CA LEU A 292 1.24 -9.33 -23.19
C LEU A 292 2.64 -9.60 -22.62
N THR A 293 2.88 -10.79 -22.08
CA THR A 293 4.17 -11.19 -21.53
C THR A 293 5.28 -11.14 -22.59
N GLU A 294 5.04 -11.68 -23.78
CA GLU A 294 5.97 -11.62 -24.91
C GLU A 294 6.28 -10.19 -25.31
N HIS A 295 5.27 -9.34 -25.39
CA HIS A 295 5.43 -7.91 -25.69
C HIS A 295 6.28 -7.20 -24.63
N LEU A 296 5.96 -7.36 -23.34
CA LEU A 296 6.68 -6.76 -22.22
C LEU A 296 8.14 -7.25 -22.12
N ARG A 297 8.44 -8.44 -22.60
CA ARG A 297 9.80 -9.00 -22.68
C ARG A 297 10.55 -8.61 -23.95
N SER A 298 9.94 -7.92 -24.88
CA SER A 298 10.66 -7.45 -26.08
C SER A 298 11.79 -6.48 -25.69
N PRO A 299 12.95 -6.52 -26.37
CA PRO A 299 14.09 -5.70 -26.01
C PRO A 299 13.81 -4.19 -25.99
N ALA A 300 12.92 -3.70 -26.85
CA ALA A 300 12.52 -2.31 -26.90
C ALA A 300 11.72 -1.90 -25.66
N VAL A 301 10.73 -2.71 -25.28
CA VAL A 301 9.89 -2.47 -24.08
C VAL A 301 10.72 -2.61 -22.81
N GLN A 302 11.63 -3.59 -22.74
CA GLN A 302 12.53 -3.76 -21.60
C GLN A 302 13.45 -2.54 -21.40
N ARG A 303 13.95 -1.92 -22.49
CA ARG A 303 14.71 -0.65 -22.39
C ARG A 303 13.84 0.52 -21.93
N ALA A 304 12.61 0.62 -22.40
CA ALA A 304 11.67 1.65 -21.94
C ALA A 304 11.33 1.44 -20.45
N MET A 305 11.08 0.22 -20.06
CA MET A 305 10.74 -0.18 -18.70
C MET A 305 11.86 0.15 -17.71
N THR A 306 13.13 -0.23 -18.00
CA THR A 306 14.25 0.10 -17.12
C THR A 306 14.52 1.60 -17.05
N GLY A 307 14.33 2.34 -18.15
CA GLY A 307 14.47 3.80 -18.18
C GLY A 307 13.40 4.52 -17.33
N GLN A 308 12.17 4.03 -17.36
CA GLN A 308 11.05 4.65 -16.65
C GLN A 308 11.01 4.26 -15.17
N THR A 309 11.14 2.96 -14.86
CA THR A 309 10.92 2.43 -13.51
C THR A 309 12.19 2.20 -12.71
N LEU A 310 13.36 2.30 -13.34
CA LEU A 310 14.67 1.97 -12.76
C LEU A 310 14.74 0.54 -12.20
N ARG A 311 13.86 -0.36 -12.69
CA ARG A 311 13.98 -1.80 -12.46
C ARG A 311 14.92 -2.41 -13.48
N ARG A 312 15.63 -3.46 -13.10
CA ARG A 312 16.59 -4.16 -13.94
C ARG A 312 15.87 -4.95 -15.02
N PRO A 313 16.32 -4.91 -16.28
CA PRO A 313 15.75 -5.72 -17.34
C PRO A 313 16.11 -7.20 -17.12
N VAL A 314 15.22 -8.10 -17.55
CA VAL A 314 15.39 -9.56 -17.43
C VAL A 314 15.74 -10.23 -18.76
N VAL A 315 15.90 -9.45 -19.84
CA VAL A 315 16.37 -9.95 -21.14
C VAL A 315 17.79 -9.47 -21.40
N ALA A 316 18.67 -10.37 -21.79
CA ALA A 316 20.11 -10.10 -21.96
C ALA A 316 20.43 -9.01 -23.00
N SER A 317 19.53 -8.80 -23.97
CA SER A 317 19.68 -7.78 -25.02
C SER A 317 19.28 -6.35 -24.58
N ALA A 318 18.72 -6.19 -23.40
CA ALA A 318 18.43 -4.89 -22.79
C ALA A 318 19.44 -4.61 -21.67
N ARG A 319 20.16 -3.51 -21.79
CA ARG A 319 21.10 -3.07 -20.75
C ARG A 319 20.34 -2.30 -19.66
N PRO A 320 20.79 -2.40 -18.39
CA PRO A 320 20.26 -1.58 -17.32
C PRO A 320 20.37 -0.08 -17.63
N ALA A 321 19.44 0.72 -17.10
CA ALA A 321 19.48 2.17 -17.20
C ALA A 321 20.69 2.75 -16.42
N GLY A 322 21.10 3.98 -16.74
CA GLY A 322 22.34 4.61 -16.28
C GLY A 322 22.69 4.50 -14.79
N PRO A 323 21.77 4.70 -13.80
CA PRO A 323 22.14 4.62 -12.39
C PRO A 323 22.23 3.17 -11.86
N LEU A 324 21.81 2.17 -12.64
CA LEU A 324 21.85 0.77 -12.23
C LEU A 324 23.23 0.18 -12.46
N SER A 325 23.91 -0.25 -11.39
CA SER A 325 25.19 -0.97 -11.50
C SER A 325 24.99 -2.28 -12.26
N PRO A 326 25.89 -2.63 -13.20
CA PRO A 326 25.81 -3.90 -13.93
C PRO A 326 26.17 -5.13 -13.07
N GLU A 327 26.78 -4.91 -11.91
CA GLU A 327 27.18 -6.01 -11.03
C GLU A 327 25.99 -6.75 -10.46
N ALA A 328 25.99 -8.08 -10.61
CA ALA A 328 25.08 -8.95 -9.89
C ALA A 328 25.51 -9.08 -8.43
N ARG A 329 24.55 -9.20 -7.51
CA ARG A 329 24.78 -9.60 -6.13
C ARG A 329 24.30 -11.04 -5.93
N ARG A 330 24.86 -11.70 -4.92
CA ARG A 330 24.40 -13.02 -4.52
C ARG A 330 22.97 -12.93 -4.01
N GLU A 331 22.12 -13.87 -4.40
CA GLU A 331 20.82 -14.05 -3.79
C GLU A 331 20.97 -14.70 -2.41
N LEU A 332 20.33 -14.11 -1.40
CA LEU A 332 20.28 -14.65 -0.05
C LEU A 332 19.23 -15.76 0.01
N PRO A 333 19.46 -16.77 0.87
CA PRO A 333 18.49 -17.82 1.09
C PRO A 333 17.12 -17.27 1.55
N PHE A 334 16.05 -17.79 0.94
CA PHE A 334 14.67 -17.54 1.33
C PHE A 334 14.22 -18.60 2.35
N PRO A 335 13.15 -18.37 3.17
CA PRO A 335 12.57 -19.39 4.04
C PRO A 335 12.27 -20.71 3.31
N GLY A 336 12.63 -21.83 3.93
CA GLY A 336 12.47 -23.15 3.33
C GLY A 336 11.04 -23.70 3.35
N SER A 337 10.17 -23.07 4.16
CA SER A 337 8.76 -23.46 4.28
C SER A 337 7.88 -22.26 4.65
N ARG A 338 6.58 -22.40 4.44
CA ARG A 338 5.57 -21.42 4.86
C ARG A 338 5.64 -21.15 6.36
N SER A 339 5.80 -22.20 7.18
CA SER A 339 5.89 -22.04 8.64
C SER A 339 7.08 -21.20 9.09
N VAL A 340 8.24 -21.32 8.43
CA VAL A 340 9.41 -20.47 8.73
C VAL A 340 9.16 -19.03 8.34
N ALA A 341 8.52 -18.77 7.19
CA ALA A 341 8.18 -17.43 6.75
C ALA A 341 7.16 -16.76 7.68
N ASP A 342 6.08 -17.46 8.04
CA ASP A 342 5.04 -16.99 8.94
C ASP A 342 5.60 -16.81 10.37
N GLY A 343 6.47 -17.70 10.82
CA GLY A 343 7.19 -17.58 12.11
C GLY A 343 8.09 -16.34 12.17
N LEU A 344 8.77 -16.00 11.07
CA LEU A 344 9.60 -14.80 10.97
C LEU A 344 8.75 -13.52 10.96
N LEU A 345 7.63 -13.51 10.25
CA LEU A 345 6.65 -12.42 10.25
C LEU A 345 6.08 -12.20 11.66
N SER A 346 5.61 -13.28 12.31
CA SER A 346 5.10 -13.23 13.68
C SER A 346 6.15 -12.76 14.69
N ALA A 347 7.40 -13.21 14.54
CA ALA A 347 8.50 -12.72 15.39
C ALA A 347 8.73 -11.21 15.20
N TYR A 348 8.71 -10.73 13.94
CA TYR A 348 8.81 -9.30 13.67
C TYR A 348 7.68 -8.54 14.37
N GLU A 349 6.45 -8.95 14.20
CA GLU A 349 5.26 -8.26 14.68
C GLU A 349 5.20 -8.17 16.21
N HIS A 350 5.50 -9.26 16.90
CA HIS A 350 5.31 -9.36 18.34
C HIS A 350 6.58 -9.14 19.18
N GLN A 351 7.77 -9.35 18.61
CA GLN A 351 9.01 -9.40 19.40
C GLN A 351 10.12 -8.46 18.91
N LEU A 352 10.30 -8.31 17.60
CA LEU A 352 11.47 -7.64 17.04
C LEU A 352 11.25 -6.15 16.83
N ARG A 353 10.09 -5.77 16.28
CA ARG A 353 9.77 -4.36 16.02
C ARG A 353 9.56 -3.58 17.32
N ARG A 354 9.65 -2.28 17.20
CA ARG A 354 9.30 -1.35 18.27
C ARG A 354 7.78 -1.42 18.52
N PRO A 355 7.34 -1.26 19.80
CA PRO A 355 5.92 -1.15 20.09
C PRO A 355 5.29 0.04 19.35
N SER A 356 3.97 0.05 19.23
CA SER A 356 3.21 1.19 18.69
C SER A 356 2.48 1.94 19.80
N ARG A 357 2.33 3.25 19.61
CA ARG A 357 1.55 4.16 20.46
C ARG A 357 0.67 5.00 19.58
N THR A 358 -0.64 4.85 19.71
CA THR A 358 -1.60 5.56 18.87
C THR A 358 -2.60 6.33 19.69
N VAL A 359 -2.74 7.63 19.40
CA VAL A 359 -3.81 8.48 19.96
C VAL A 359 -4.90 8.64 18.92
N TYR A 360 -6.05 8.06 19.17
CA TYR A 360 -7.26 8.21 18.35
C TYR A 360 -8.04 9.44 18.81
N VAL A 361 -7.95 10.54 18.06
CA VAL A 361 -8.68 11.78 18.26
C VAL A 361 -10.02 11.66 17.55
N LEU A 362 -11.06 11.42 18.32
CA LEU A 362 -12.36 10.96 17.83
C LEU A 362 -13.39 12.08 17.92
N ASP A 363 -13.87 12.53 16.79
CA ASP A 363 -14.98 13.46 16.75
C ASP A 363 -16.25 12.77 17.29
N THR A 364 -16.80 13.40 18.30
CA THR A 364 -18.07 13.05 18.92
C THR A 364 -18.92 14.29 19.11
N SER A 365 -18.82 15.25 18.17
CA SER A 365 -19.65 16.45 18.09
C SER A 365 -21.10 16.12 17.72
N GLY A 366 -21.96 17.11 17.70
CA GLY A 366 -23.39 16.94 17.43
C GLY A 366 -23.69 16.38 16.03
N SER A 367 -22.86 16.67 15.02
CA SER A 367 -22.98 16.15 13.65
C SER A 367 -22.80 14.64 13.55
N MET A 368 -22.02 14.06 14.47
CA MET A 368 -21.78 12.61 14.53
C MET A 368 -22.97 11.78 15.01
N ARG A 369 -24.09 12.39 15.43
CA ARG A 369 -25.26 11.64 15.93
C ARG A 369 -25.80 10.63 14.91
N GLY A 370 -26.23 9.48 15.41
CA GLY A 370 -26.87 8.44 14.59
C GLY A 370 -25.87 7.54 13.87
N GLN A 371 -26.02 7.39 12.57
CA GLN A 371 -25.27 6.41 11.78
C GLN A 371 -23.76 6.65 11.80
N ARG A 372 -23.29 7.90 11.75
CA ARG A 372 -21.87 8.25 11.76
C ARG A 372 -21.16 7.77 13.02
N LEU A 373 -21.75 8.03 14.20
CA LEU A 373 -21.19 7.53 15.46
C LEU A 373 -21.19 6.00 15.53
N GLN A 374 -22.21 5.35 14.97
CA GLN A 374 -22.26 3.87 14.92
C GLN A 374 -21.18 3.30 14.01
N GLN A 375 -20.92 3.90 12.85
CA GLN A 375 -19.85 3.51 11.96
C GLN A 375 -18.46 3.66 12.62
N LEU A 376 -18.23 4.79 13.30
CA LEU A 376 -17.01 5.01 14.11
C LEU A 376 -16.84 3.92 15.16
N LYS A 377 -17.89 3.63 15.95
CA LYS A 377 -17.85 2.58 16.96
C LYS A 377 -17.59 1.20 16.38
N SER A 378 -18.20 0.89 15.25
CA SER A 378 -18.01 -0.38 14.55
C SER A 378 -16.57 -0.55 14.08
N ALA A 379 -16.01 0.44 13.42
CA ALA A 379 -14.65 0.43 12.91
C ALA A 379 -13.60 0.32 14.04
N LEU A 380 -13.74 1.11 15.12
CA LEU A 380 -12.87 0.99 16.29
C LEU A 380 -12.99 -0.38 16.96
N THR A 381 -14.20 -0.95 17.01
CA THR A 381 -14.42 -2.31 17.56
C THR A 381 -13.73 -3.34 16.66
N GLY A 382 -13.81 -3.20 15.35
CA GLY A 382 -13.12 -4.05 14.37
C GLY A 382 -11.61 -4.09 14.61
N LEU A 383 -10.99 -2.93 14.82
CA LEU A 383 -9.55 -2.81 15.11
C LEU A 383 -9.10 -3.61 16.34
N THR A 384 -9.99 -3.84 17.32
CA THR A 384 -9.61 -4.56 18.56
C THR A 384 -9.26 -6.03 18.34
N GLY A 385 -9.58 -6.60 17.16
CA GLY A 385 -9.19 -7.95 16.76
C GLY A 385 -7.76 -8.03 16.22
N ASP A 386 -7.15 -6.89 15.90
CA ASP A 386 -5.88 -6.78 15.16
C ASP A 386 -4.79 -6.06 15.98
N PHE A 387 -5.02 -5.84 17.27
CA PHE A 387 -4.02 -5.19 18.12
C PHE A 387 -2.85 -6.12 18.43
N ARG A 388 -1.67 -5.51 18.37
CA ARG A 388 -0.39 -6.16 18.59
C ARG A 388 -0.03 -6.18 20.08
N GLU A 389 0.79 -7.11 20.47
CA GLU A 389 1.37 -7.09 21.80
C GLU A 389 2.16 -5.80 22.07
N ARG A 390 2.06 -5.27 23.28
CA ARG A 390 2.72 -4.02 23.72
C ARG A 390 2.24 -2.76 22.99
N GLU A 391 1.10 -2.81 22.34
CA GLU A 391 0.49 -1.64 21.72
C GLU A 391 -0.19 -0.76 22.78
N GLU A 392 0.07 0.55 22.73
CA GLU A 392 -0.60 1.55 23.55
C GLU A 392 -1.61 2.31 22.70
N VAL A 393 -2.86 2.29 23.12
CA VAL A 393 -4.00 2.91 22.44
C VAL A 393 -4.65 3.92 23.38
N THR A 394 -4.66 5.18 22.96
CA THR A 394 -5.36 6.26 23.66
C THR A 394 -6.60 6.65 22.90
N LEU A 395 -7.75 6.65 23.53
CA LEU A 395 -9.00 7.22 23.01
C LEU A 395 -9.16 8.64 23.55
N LEU A 396 -9.31 9.62 22.66
CA LEU A 396 -9.49 11.03 22.96
C LEU A 396 -10.75 11.53 22.23
N PRO A 397 -11.96 11.23 22.76
CA PRO A 397 -13.19 11.77 22.19
C PRO A 397 -13.33 13.27 22.49
N PHE A 398 -13.79 14.01 21.49
CA PHE A 398 -13.98 15.45 21.59
C PHE A 398 -15.30 15.94 20.99
N GLY A 399 -15.72 17.13 21.40
CA GLY A 399 -16.80 17.95 20.87
C GLY A 399 -16.32 19.40 20.92
N THR A 400 -17.03 20.28 21.67
CA THR A 400 -16.58 21.66 21.96
C THR A 400 -15.22 21.67 22.70
N SER A 401 -14.89 20.61 23.40
CA SER A 401 -13.60 20.36 24.06
C SER A 401 -13.35 18.86 24.14
N VAL A 402 -12.14 18.47 24.56
CA VAL A 402 -11.83 17.07 24.89
C VAL A 402 -12.71 16.62 26.04
N LYS A 403 -13.45 15.52 25.86
CA LYS A 403 -14.40 14.99 26.86
C LYS A 403 -13.71 14.11 27.88
N GLN A 404 -12.81 13.23 27.41
CA GLN A 404 -12.10 12.27 28.24
C GLN A 404 -10.83 11.82 27.51
N VAL A 405 -9.82 11.37 28.24
CA VAL A 405 -8.64 10.69 27.68
C VAL A 405 -8.49 9.36 28.41
N ARG A 406 -8.47 8.27 27.67
CA ARG A 406 -8.27 6.93 28.22
C ARG A 406 -7.21 6.19 27.44
N THR A 407 -6.21 5.69 28.16
CA THR A 407 -5.09 4.92 27.59
C THR A 407 -5.17 3.49 28.04
N HIS A 408 -5.04 2.58 27.09
CA HIS A 408 -5.00 1.12 27.27
C HIS A 408 -3.74 0.56 26.64
N THR A 409 -3.17 -0.45 27.29
CA THR A 409 -2.02 -1.19 26.75
C THR A 409 -2.45 -2.64 26.50
N VAL A 410 -2.05 -3.19 25.37
CA VAL A 410 -2.20 -4.62 25.09
C VAL A 410 -1.05 -5.35 25.75
N ASP A 411 -1.32 -5.95 26.91
CA ASP A 411 -0.31 -6.70 27.68
C ASP A 411 -0.16 -8.11 27.10
N PRO A 412 1.09 -8.53 26.75
CA PRO A 412 1.34 -9.91 26.34
C PRO A 412 0.89 -10.98 27.34
N ALA A 413 0.86 -10.65 28.64
CA ALA A 413 0.38 -11.56 29.69
C ALA A 413 -1.15 -11.69 29.71
N ASP A 414 -1.89 -10.65 29.29
CA ASP A 414 -3.34 -10.66 29.12
C ASP A 414 -3.77 -9.89 27.86
N PRO A 415 -3.58 -10.48 26.68
CA PRO A 415 -3.79 -9.80 25.39
C PRO A 415 -5.27 -9.46 25.11
N LYS A 416 -6.21 -9.97 25.94
CA LYS A 416 -7.64 -9.72 25.76
C LYS A 416 -8.15 -8.53 26.59
N ALA A 417 -7.50 -8.20 27.70
CA ALA A 417 -7.97 -7.16 28.63
C ALA A 417 -7.98 -5.77 27.96
N GLY A 418 -6.88 -5.36 27.32
CA GLY A 418 -6.79 -4.10 26.61
C GLY A 418 -7.86 -3.93 25.53
N PRO A 419 -7.98 -4.84 24.56
CA PRO A 419 -9.05 -4.80 23.55
C PRO A 419 -10.46 -4.79 24.13
N ALA A 420 -10.72 -5.51 25.23
CA ALA A 420 -12.03 -5.50 25.89
C ALA A 420 -12.35 -4.12 26.51
N ALA A 421 -11.37 -3.47 27.15
CA ALA A 421 -11.51 -2.14 27.72
C ALA A 421 -11.73 -1.08 26.62
N ILE A 422 -11.00 -1.15 25.50
CA ILE A 422 -11.19 -0.27 24.35
C ILE A 422 -12.59 -0.41 23.77
N ARG A 423 -13.12 -1.64 23.63
CA ARG A 423 -14.50 -1.87 23.18
C ARG A 423 -15.54 -1.28 24.14
N ALA A 424 -15.31 -1.41 25.44
CA ALA A 424 -16.21 -0.84 26.43
C ALA A 424 -16.25 0.69 26.36
N ASP A 425 -15.09 1.35 26.28
CA ASP A 425 -15.01 2.80 26.15
C ASP A 425 -15.58 3.27 24.80
N THR A 426 -15.32 2.57 23.72
CA THR A 426 -15.90 2.85 22.39
C THR A 426 -17.43 2.78 22.43
N ALA A 427 -18.01 1.77 23.10
CA ALA A 427 -19.45 1.64 23.24
C ALA A 427 -20.07 2.79 24.01
N ALA A 428 -19.36 3.36 24.99
CA ALA A 428 -19.81 4.47 25.83
C ALA A 428 -19.77 5.84 25.16
N LEU A 429 -19.16 5.98 23.96
CA LEU A 429 -19.09 7.27 23.26
C LEU A 429 -20.47 7.85 22.98
N THR A 430 -20.63 9.17 23.21
CA THR A 430 -21.87 9.92 22.94
C THR A 430 -21.57 11.17 22.13
N ALA A 431 -22.47 11.53 21.20
CA ALA A 431 -22.29 12.67 20.30
C ALA A 431 -23.00 13.92 20.83
N GLU A 432 -22.23 14.99 21.09
CA GLU A 432 -22.73 16.29 21.55
C GLU A 432 -21.67 17.40 21.40
N GLY A 433 -22.12 18.65 21.34
CA GLY A 433 -21.29 19.84 21.28
C GLY A 433 -20.84 20.20 19.85
N ASP A 434 -19.98 21.22 19.77
CA ASP A 434 -19.35 21.70 18.53
C ASP A 434 -18.09 20.89 18.21
N THR A 435 -17.34 21.27 17.17
CA THR A 435 -16.20 20.51 16.65
C THR A 435 -14.90 21.30 16.88
N ALA A 436 -14.08 20.91 17.88
CA ALA A 436 -12.83 21.57 18.25
C ALA A 436 -11.58 20.77 17.81
N ILE A 437 -11.39 20.59 16.49
CA ILE A 437 -10.33 19.75 15.90
C ILE A 437 -8.95 20.16 16.41
N TYR A 438 -8.57 21.41 16.22
CA TYR A 438 -7.20 21.87 16.50
C TYR A 438 -6.87 21.91 17.99
N SER A 439 -7.86 22.18 18.85
CA SER A 439 -7.69 22.09 20.30
C SER A 439 -7.46 20.64 20.74
N SER A 440 -8.16 19.70 20.11
CA SER A 440 -8.07 18.27 20.41
C SER A 440 -6.76 17.65 19.90
N LEU A 441 -6.27 18.08 18.73
CA LEU A 441 -4.94 17.71 18.24
C LEU A 441 -3.84 18.25 19.17
N ALA A 442 -3.94 19.50 19.64
CA ALA A 442 -2.98 20.04 20.61
C ALA A 442 -2.97 19.23 21.91
N ALA A 443 -4.15 18.86 22.43
CA ALA A 443 -4.27 18.01 23.61
C ALA A 443 -3.68 16.60 23.38
N ALA A 444 -3.82 16.04 22.18
CA ALA A 444 -3.20 14.76 21.82
C ALA A 444 -1.67 14.84 21.85
N TYR A 445 -1.07 15.89 21.29
CA TYR A 445 0.38 16.12 21.36
C TYR A 445 0.87 16.35 22.82
N ASP A 446 0.09 17.04 23.64
CA ASP A 446 0.44 17.23 25.07
C ASP A 446 0.35 15.92 25.85
N HIS A 447 -0.64 15.07 25.53
CA HIS A 447 -0.82 13.75 26.14
C HIS A 447 0.35 12.79 25.85
N LEU A 448 0.95 12.84 24.65
CA LEU A 448 2.07 11.97 24.28
C LEU A 448 3.30 12.13 25.18
N GLY A 449 3.45 13.26 25.86
CA GLY A 449 4.59 13.52 26.72
C GLY A 449 5.92 13.68 25.96
N PRO A 450 7.07 13.62 26.64
CA PRO A 450 8.38 13.84 26.03
C PRO A 450 8.93 12.60 25.28
N ASP A 451 8.58 11.39 25.71
CA ASP A 451 9.12 10.14 25.15
C ASP A 451 8.23 9.63 24.01
N THR A 452 8.49 10.12 22.80
CA THR A 452 7.87 9.63 21.57
C THR A 452 8.78 8.72 20.76
N GLU A 453 10.05 8.53 21.20
CA GLU A 453 11.04 7.77 20.48
C GLU A 453 11.10 6.27 20.85
N SER A 454 10.48 5.86 21.95
CA SER A 454 10.45 4.47 22.41
C SER A 454 9.51 3.58 21.59
N ALA A 455 8.57 4.16 20.86
CA ALA A 455 7.54 3.47 20.08
C ALA A 455 7.35 4.09 18.69
N PHE A 456 6.66 3.40 17.79
CA PHE A 456 6.06 4.02 16.61
C PHE A 456 4.84 4.83 17.07
N THR A 457 5.02 6.14 17.16
CA THR A 457 4.00 7.03 17.72
C THR A 457 3.24 7.73 16.61
N SER A 458 1.91 7.74 16.68
CA SER A 458 1.02 8.40 15.70
C SER A 458 -0.24 8.95 16.34
N ILE A 459 -0.87 9.90 15.66
CA ILE A 459 -2.20 10.43 15.99
C ILE A 459 -3.11 10.11 14.81
N VAL A 460 -4.25 9.49 15.07
CA VAL A 460 -5.30 9.26 14.06
C VAL A 460 -6.45 10.22 14.37
N LEU A 461 -6.74 11.13 13.43
CA LEU A 461 -7.86 12.07 13.56
C LEU A 461 -9.02 11.57 12.72
N MET A 462 -10.18 11.46 13.35
CA MET A 462 -11.42 11.13 12.68
C MET A 462 -12.47 12.20 12.98
N THR A 463 -12.96 12.86 11.93
CA THR A 463 -13.98 13.93 12.04
C THR A 463 -14.87 13.90 10.79
N ASP A 464 -16.15 14.26 10.97
CA ASP A 464 -17.14 14.40 9.90
C ASP A 464 -17.47 15.84 9.56
N GLY A 465 -16.78 16.81 10.18
CA GLY A 465 -17.09 18.24 10.08
C GLY A 465 -15.87 19.12 9.94
N GLU A 466 -16.15 20.42 9.90
CA GLU A 466 -15.16 21.49 9.95
C GLU A 466 -14.88 21.94 11.40
N ASN A 467 -13.74 22.59 11.63
CA ASN A 467 -13.43 23.16 12.94
C ASN A 467 -14.35 24.35 13.26
N THR A 468 -15.28 24.18 14.20
CA THR A 468 -16.26 25.22 14.59
C THR A 468 -16.00 25.81 15.97
N ALA A 469 -15.07 25.23 16.75
CA ALA A 469 -14.76 25.68 18.11
C ALA A 469 -13.27 25.59 18.44
N GLY A 470 -12.85 26.29 19.48
CA GLY A 470 -11.51 26.22 20.02
C GLY A 470 -10.44 26.93 19.18
N ARG A 471 -9.25 26.31 19.05
CA ARG A 471 -8.12 26.89 18.31
C ARG A 471 -8.41 26.95 16.82
N SER A 472 -7.86 27.98 16.15
CA SER A 472 -7.82 28.03 14.69
C SER A 472 -6.68 27.19 14.10
N ALA A 473 -6.69 26.97 12.78
CA ALA A 473 -5.59 26.35 12.04
C ALA A 473 -4.26 27.10 12.22
N ALA A 474 -4.31 28.43 12.28
CA ALA A 474 -3.14 29.27 12.51
C ALA A 474 -2.56 29.06 13.92
N ASP A 475 -3.41 29.05 14.96
CA ASP A 475 -2.99 28.80 16.33
C ASP A 475 -2.39 27.42 16.52
N PHE A 476 -2.97 26.40 15.87
CA PHE A 476 -2.42 25.06 15.88
C PHE A 476 -1.06 25.00 15.17
N THR A 477 -0.90 25.69 14.06
CA THR A 477 0.38 25.75 13.35
C THR A 477 1.48 26.36 14.22
N VAL A 478 1.18 27.43 14.96
CA VAL A 478 2.11 28.03 15.91
C VAL A 478 2.44 27.05 17.04
N PHE A 479 1.42 26.44 17.64
CA PHE A 479 1.60 25.43 18.69
C PHE A 479 2.48 24.27 18.20
N TYR A 480 2.14 23.66 17.05
CA TYR A 480 2.89 22.53 16.49
C TYR A 480 4.36 22.88 16.26
N ARG A 481 4.65 24.08 15.71
CA ARG A 481 6.03 24.52 15.47
C ARG A 481 6.80 24.82 16.77
N SER A 482 6.12 25.06 17.88
CA SER A 482 6.73 25.25 19.19
C SER A 482 7.08 23.93 19.91
N LEU A 483 6.59 22.79 19.40
CA LEU A 483 6.87 21.47 19.97
C LEU A 483 8.36 21.10 19.81
N PRO A 484 8.92 20.31 20.74
CA PRO A 484 10.24 19.70 20.55
C PRO A 484 10.31 18.85 19.27
N PRO A 485 11.46 18.77 18.58
CA PRO A 485 11.61 18.01 17.33
C PRO A 485 11.09 16.57 17.39
N ALA A 486 11.32 15.87 18.51
CA ALA A 486 10.83 14.50 18.73
C ALA A 486 9.30 14.42 18.66
N ARG A 487 8.58 15.38 19.24
CA ARG A 487 7.11 15.42 19.14
C ARG A 487 6.64 15.87 17.75
N GLN A 488 7.32 16.82 17.11
CA GLN A 488 7.02 17.20 15.73
C GLN A 488 7.19 16.02 14.75
N ALA A 489 7.99 15.01 15.10
CA ALA A 489 8.14 13.79 14.29
C ALA A 489 6.89 12.88 14.31
N THR A 490 5.97 13.09 15.27
CA THR A 490 4.72 12.32 15.35
C THR A 490 3.74 12.76 14.25
N PRO A 491 3.38 11.88 13.30
CA PRO A 491 2.45 12.21 12.23
C PRO A 491 1.00 12.21 12.73
N VAL A 492 0.16 13.04 12.10
CA VAL A 492 -1.29 12.93 12.19
C VAL A 492 -1.81 12.28 10.92
N PHE A 493 -2.60 11.25 11.06
CA PHE A 493 -3.31 10.54 10.00
C PHE A 493 -4.80 10.91 10.04
N PRO A 494 -5.24 11.94 9.31
CA PRO A 494 -6.64 12.26 9.23
C PRO A 494 -7.38 11.26 8.36
N ILE A 495 -8.61 10.93 8.73
CA ILE A 495 -9.54 10.12 7.95
C ILE A 495 -10.69 11.00 7.52
N VAL A 496 -10.90 11.16 6.21
CA VAL A 496 -12.09 11.80 5.63
C VAL A 496 -13.30 10.94 5.93
N PHE A 497 -14.28 11.51 6.61
CA PHE A 497 -15.50 10.82 6.98
C PHE A 497 -16.69 11.79 6.89
N GLY A 498 -17.86 11.33 6.43
CA GLY A 498 -19.02 12.20 6.27
C GLY A 498 -18.76 13.38 5.33
N ASP A 499 -19.09 14.59 5.79
CA ASP A 499 -18.98 15.86 5.03
C ASP A 499 -17.74 16.68 5.40
N SER A 500 -16.68 16.05 5.94
CA SER A 500 -15.46 16.73 6.39
C SER A 500 -14.75 17.50 5.26
N ASP A 501 -14.14 18.66 5.59
CA ASP A 501 -13.31 19.41 4.64
C ASP A 501 -12.00 18.66 4.34
N ARG A 502 -11.98 17.98 3.22
CA ARG A 502 -10.81 17.23 2.73
C ARG A 502 -9.56 18.13 2.64
N SER A 503 -9.71 19.41 2.27
CA SER A 503 -8.56 20.31 2.11
C SER A 503 -7.98 20.73 3.46
N GLU A 504 -8.81 20.88 4.48
CA GLU A 504 -8.37 21.14 5.85
C GLU A 504 -7.62 19.95 6.43
N LEU A 505 -8.16 18.75 6.26
CA LEU A 505 -7.54 17.52 6.72
C LEU A 505 -6.21 17.22 6.00
N ASP A 506 -6.12 17.49 4.69
CA ASP A 506 -4.87 17.36 3.94
C ASP A 506 -3.80 18.34 4.44
N ARG A 507 -4.18 19.59 4.78
CA ARG A 507 -3.25 20.55 5.40
C ARG A 507 -2.72 20.08 6.75
N ILE A 508 -3.56 19.44 7.58
CA ILE A 508 -3.13 18.84 8.85
C ILE A 508 -2.12 17.71 8.58
N ALA A 509 -2.43 16.80 7.66
CA ALA A 509 -1.54 15.72 7.26
C ALA A 509 -0.20 16.26 6.74
N ALA A 510 -0.23 17.22 5.83
CA ALA A 510 0.97 17.84 5.25
C ALA A 510 1.83 18.54 6.31
N LEU A 511 1.22 19.32 7.22
CA LEU A 511 1.93 20.01 8.31
C LEU A 511 2.63 19.01 9.24
N THR A 512 1.96 17.93 9.60
CA THR A 512 2.43 16.97 10.60
C THR A 512 3.23 15.79 10.03
N GLY A 513 3.34 15.69 8.68
CA GLY A 513 4.07 14.63 7.98
C GLY A 513 3.32 13.31 7.93
N GLY A 514 2.03 13.34 8.19
CA GLY A 514 1.14 12.22 8.01
C GLY A 514 0.61 12.10 6.58
N ARG A 515 -0.48 11.36 6.44
CA ARG A 515 -1.19 11.13 5.19
C ARG A 515 -2.69 11.16 5.44
N LEU A 516 -3.43 11.72 4.48
CA LEU A 516 -4.89 11.69 4.48
C LEU A 516 -5.40 10.34 3.98
N PHE A 517 -6.37 9.79 4.69
CA PHE A 517 -7.06 8.54 4.33
C PHE A 517 -8.52 8.81 3.98
N ASP A 518 -9.06 8.00 3.10
CA ASP A 518 -10.47 8.07 2.71
C ASP A 518 -11.26 7.02 3.49
N GLY A 519 -12.29 7.43 4.19
CA GLY A 519 -13.22 6.58 4.94
C GLY A 519 -14.67 6.74 4.46
N THR A 520 -14.88 7.29 3.25
CA THR A 520 -16.23 7.65 2.75
C THR A 520 -16.98 6.50 2.09
N LYS A 521 -16.30 5.43 1.67
CA LYS A 521 -16.95 4.28 1.05
C LYS A 521 -17.57 3.36 2.10
N GLU A 522 -18.58 2.62 1.73
CA GLU A 522 -19.23 1.66 2.63
C GLU A 522 -18.37 0.42 2.92
N GLN A 523 -17.59 -0.05 1.95
CA GLN A 523 -16.76 -1.26 2.07
C GLN A 523 -15.48 -1.18 1.21
N GLY A 524 -14.46 -1.95 1.58
CA GLY A 524 -13.22 -2.11 0.85
C GLY A 524 -12.26 -0.93 0.96
N PRO A 525 -11.28 -0.80 0.06
CA PRO A 525 -10.34 0.31 0.06
C PRO A 525 -11.08 1.65 -0.05
N GLY A 526 -10.82 2.56 0.88
CA GLY A 526 -11.53 3.84 1.01
C GLY A 526 -12.78 3.78 1.90
N SER A 527 -13.07 2.66 2.57
CA SER A 527 -13.97 2.59 3.72
C SER A 527 -13.24 2.97 5.00
N LEU A 528 -14.00 3.19 6.07
CA LEU A 528 -13.42 3.49 7.37
C LEU A 528 -12.57 2.34 7.90
N ASP A 529 -13.05 1.09 7.79
CA ASP A 529 -12.28 -0.10 8.15
C ASP A 529 -11.01 -0.23 7.30
N GLY A 530 -11.12 0.00 5.98
CA GLY A 530 -9.96 0.00 5.07
C GLY A 530 -8.93 1.10 5.39
N ALA A 531 -9.39 2.29 5.81
CA ALA A 531 -8.50 3.37 6.25
C ALA A 531 -7.73 2.97 7.52
N PHE A 532 -8.40 2.39 8.49
CA PHE A 532 -7.75 1.89 9.70
C PHE A 532 -6.76 0.75 9.42
N GLU A 533 -7.13 -0.22 8.59
CA GLU A 533 -6.22 -1.28 8.16
C GLU A 533 -4.97 -0.70 7.48
N GLU A 534 -5.13 0.31 6.61
CA GLU A 534 -3.99 0.93 5.94
C GLU A 534 -3.11 1.71 6.94
N ILE A 535 -3.70 2.42 7.91
CA ILE A 535 -3.00 3.15 8.97
C ILE A 535 -2.16 2.20 9.83
N ARG A 536 -2.61 0.98 10.07
CA ARG A 536 -1.84 -0.04 10.82
C ARG A 536 -0.46 -0.32 10.22
N GLY A 537 -0.28 -0.16 8.92
CA GLY A 537 1.03 -0.26 8.27
C GLY A 537 1.99 0.88 8.59
N TYR A 538 1.53 1.95 9.25
CA TYR A 538 2.34 3.11 9.67
C TYR A 538 2.60 3.15 11.18
N GLN A 539 2.15 2.13 11.89
CA GLN A 539 2.24 1.96 13.35
C GLN A 539 3.17 0.76 13.73
#